data_c95d7c3aeca896cabd5020d2e32c0975
#
_entry.id   c95d7c3aeca896cabd5020d2e32c0975
#
_cell.length_a   1.000
_cell.length_b   1.000
_cell.length_c   1.000
_cell.angle_alpha   90.00
_cell.angle_beta   90.00
_cell.angle_gamma   90.00
#
_symmetry.space_group_name_H-M   'P 1'
#
loop_
_entity.id
_entity.type
_entity.pdbx_description
1 polymer ?
#
loop_
_entity_poly.entity_id
_entity_poly.type
_entity_poly.pdbx_seq_one_letter_code
_entity_poly.pdbx_strand_id
1 'polypeptide(L)'
;MDETIIKMENAALKLKKFVIKPANLEIPKGYIVGVQGENGAGKTTLLHMMLGMYDKMKGKIYIDGLDVVKNKTKVKELVGIVLQDRKFYLSQDANGNEKIYSPFYKNWDSEEYHRMLAHLELFPR
;
A
#
# COMPACT_ATOMS: atom_id res chain seq x y z
N MET A 1 9.44 13.63 -18.27
CA MET A 1 8.33 13.51 -17.28
C MET A 1 8.28 12.07 -16.81
N ASP A 2 8.38 11.87 -15.53
CA ASP A 2 8.36 10.50 -15.00
C ASP A 2 6.92 10.02 -14.88
N GLU A 3 6.55 9.05 -15.71
CA GLU A 3 5.22 8.46 -15.66
C GLU A 3 5.19 7.15 -14.85
N THR A 4 6.27 6.86 -14.16
CA THR A 4 6.39 5.67 -13.31
C THR A 4 5.90 5.99 -11.90
N ILE A 5 4.97 5.20 -11.39
CA ILE A 5 4.50 5.37 -10.02
C ILE A 5 5.32 4.51 -9.04
N ILE A 6 5.68 3.30 -9.44
CA ILE A 6 6.50 2.41 -8.61
C ILE A 6 7.73 1.99 -9.40
N LYS A 7 8.91 2.17 -8.81
CA LYS A 7 10.17 1.76 -9.42
C LYS A 7 10.98 0.94 -8.42
N MET A 8 11.38 -0.25 -8.84
CA MET A 8 12.26 -1.12 -8.04
C MET A 8 13.59 -1.24 -8.75
N GLU A 9 14.68 -0.96 -8.03
CA GLU A 9 16.04 -1.06 -8.53
C GLU A 9 16.81 -2.08 -7.70
N ASN A 10 17.01 -3.27 -8.24
CA ASN A 10 17.70 -4.36 -7.58
C ASN A 10 17.19 -4.62 -6.16
N ALA A 11 15.90 -4.47 -5.97
CA ALA A 11 15.28 -4.64 -4.66
C ALA A 11 15.26 -6.11 -4.27
N ALA A 12 15.82 -6.44 -3.13
CA ALA A 12 15.97 -7.80 -2.66
C ALA A 12 15.74 -7.87 -1.16
N LEU A 13 15.27 -9.01 -0.69
CA LEU A 13 15.01 -9.23 0.73
C LEU A 13 15.28 -10.69 1.07
N LYS A 14 15.97 -10.92 2.18
CA LYS A 14 16.23 -12.26 2.69
C LYS A 14 15.51 -12.43 4.03
N LEU A 15 14.59 -13.36 4.07
CA LEU A 15 13.87 -13.75 5.28
C LEU A 15 14.27 -15.18 5.66
N LYS A 16 13.92 -15.59 6.88
CA LYS A 16 14.30 -16.93 7.37
C LYS A 16 13.77 -18.06 6.48
N LYS A 17 12.58 -17.92 5.93
CA LYS A 17 11.91 -18.99 5.19
C LYS A 17 12.02 -18.86 3.67
N PHE A 18 12.33 -17.67 3.17
CA PHE A 18 12.49 -17.49 1.73
C PHE A 18 13.25 -16.21 1.41
N VAL A 19 13.67 -16.11 0.15
CA VAL A 19 14.46 -14.99 -0.35
C VAL A 19 13.72 -14.39 -1.53
N ILE A 20 13.59 -13.06 -1.56
CA ILE A 20 13.21 -12.34 -2.77
C ILE A 20 14.50 -11.93 -3.47
N LYS A 21 14.73 -12.50 -4.64
CA LYS A 21 15.92 -12.21 -5.45
C LYS A 21 15.86 -10.78 -5.98
N PRO A 22 17.00 -10.17 -6.30
CA PRO A 22 17.02 -8.81 -6.83
C PRO A 22 16.07 -8.64 -7.99
N ALA A 23 15.18 -7.67 -7.88
CA ALA A 23 14.14 -7.40 -8.86
C ALA A 23 14.23 -5.97 -9.36
N ASN A 24 14.02 -5.81 -10.66
CA ASN A 24 13.90 -4.52 -11.32
C ASN A 24 12.53 -4.45 -11.95
N LEU A 25 11.79 -3.39 -11.61
CA LEU A 25 10.41 -3.25 -12.05
C LEU A 25 10.04 -1.79 -12.15
N GLU A 26 9.28 -1.46 -13.19
CA GLU A 26 8.66 -0.13 -13.31
C GLU A 26 7.18 -0.31 -13.57
N ILE A 27 6.35 0.35 -12.75
CA ILE A 27 4.90 0.34 -12.91
C ILE A 27 4.48 1.75 -13.31
N PRO A 28 3.83 1.91 -14.48
CA PRO A 28 3.41 3.23 -14.94
C PRO A 28 2.21 3.76 -14.17
N LYS A 29 2.07 5.08 -14.14
CA LYS A 29 0.90 5.74 -13.57
C LYS A 29 -0.34 5.49 -14.42
N GLY A 30 -1.48 5.44 -13.77
CA GLY A 30 -2.77 5.38 -14.46
C GLY A 30 -3.21 3.99 -14.88
N TYR A 31 -2.52 2.95 -14.42
CA TYR A 31 -2.85 1.56 -14.76
C TYR A 31 -3.20 0.75 -13.54
N ILE A 32 -4.04 -0.25 -13.74
CA ILE A 32 -4.28 -1.29 -12.75
C ILE A 32 -3.36 -2.46 -13.11
N VAL A 33 -2.50 -2.85 -12.18
CA VAL A 33 -1.51 -3.91 -12.40
C VAL A 33 -1.80 -5.07 -11.49
N GLY A 34 -1.88 -6.27 -12.05
CA GLY A 34 -2.10 -7.49 -11.28
C GLY A 34 -0.78 -8.18 -10.96
N VAL A 35 -0.68 -8.69 -9.73
CA VAL A 35 0.43 -9.52 -9.30
C VAL A 35 -0.10 -10.94 -9.12
N GLN A 36 0.41 -11.88 -9.91
CA GLN A 36 -0.03 -13.26 -9.89
C GLN A 36 1.07 -14.17 -9.36
N GLY A 37 0.68 -15.23 -8.72
CA GLY A 37 1.58 -16.26 -8.21
C GLY A 37 0.84 -17.17 -7.25
N GLU A 38 1.43 -18.32 -6.97
CA GLU A 38 0.88 -19.25 -6.00
C GLU A 38 0.96 -18.68 -4.59
N ASN A 39 0.12 -19.18 -3.69
CA ASN A 39 0.21 -18.82 -2.26
C ASN A 39 1.59 -19.21 -1.73
N GLY A 40 2.21 -18.29 -1.00
CA GLY A 40 3.56 -18.49 -0.50
C GLY A 40 4.67 -18.08 -1.46
N ALA A 41 4.34 -17.55 -2.64
CA ALA A 41 5.32 -17.10 -3.62
C ALA A 41 5.95 -15.73 -3.27
N GLY A 42 5.51 -15.10 -2.19
CA GLY A 42 6.07 -13.82 -1.75
C GLY A 42 5.30 -12.58 -2.19
N LYS A 43 4.09 -12.73 -2.69
CA LYS A 43 3.28 -11.58 -3.14
C LYS A 43 3.04 -10.58 -2.03
N THR A 44 2.63 -11.05 -0.86
CA THR A 44 2.39 -10.20 0.31
C THR A 44 3.67 -9.53 0.77
N THR A 45 4.77 -10.28 0.79
CA THR A 45 6.08 -9.73 1.17
C THR A 45 6.52 -8.64 0.19
N LEU A 46 6.30 -8.85 -1.10
CA LEU A 46 6.62 -7.85 -2.12
C LEU A 46 5.83 -6.55 -1.88
N LEU A 47 4.55 -6.66 -1.59
CA LEU A 47 3.73 -5.48 -1.28
C LEU A 47 4.22 -4.77 -0.02
N HIS A 48 4.62 -5.52 1.01
CA HIS A 48 5.18 -4.92 2.23
C HIS A 48 6.52 -4.24 1.95
N MET A 49 7.36 -4.79 1.06
CA MET A 49 8.59 -4.13 0.62
C MET A 49 8.29 -2.79 -0.05
N MET A 50 7.28 -2.76 -0.91
CA MET A 50 6.87 -1.53 -1.60
C MET A 50 6.40 -0.44 -0.64
N LEU A 51 5.91 -0.82 0.53
CA LEU A 51 5.48 0.13 1.56
C LEU A 51 6.60 0.54 2.50
N GLY A 52 7.82 0.06 2.28
CA GLY A 52 8.96 0.39 3.12
C GLY A 52 8.94 -0.27 4.50
N MET A 53 8.27 -1.40 4.63
CA MET A 53 8.11 -2.08 5.92
C MET A 53 9.36 -2.87 6.34
N TYR A 54 10.33 -3.04 5.45
CA TYR A 54 11.57 -3.76 5.73
C TYR A 54 12.77 -2.82 5.61
N ASP A 55 13.42 -2.51 6.72
CA ASP A 55 14.57 -1.60 6.74
C ASP A 55 15.84 -2.24 6.17
N LYS A 56 15.95 -3.55 6.24
CA LYS A 56 17.14 -4.28 5.80
C LYS A 56 17.08 -4.76 4.35
N MET A 57 16.15 -4.22 3.60
CA MET A 57 16.01 -4.51 2.18
C MET A 57 17.23 -4.00 1.41
N LYS A 58 17.73 -4.80 0.45
CA LYS A 58 18.77 -4.36 -0.48
C LYS A 58 18.13 -3.69 -1.68
N GLY A 59 18.90 -2.80 -2.33
CA GLY A 59 18.39 -2.05 -3.47
C GLY A 59 17.48 -0.91 -3.04
N LYS A 60 16.70 -0.41 -3.98
CA LYS A 60 15.82 0.74 -3.76
C LYS A 60 14.44 0.48 -4.31
N ILE A 61 13.44 1.03 -3.63
CA ILE A 61 12.07 1.10 -4.13
C ILE A 61 11.61 2.54 -3.99
N TYR A 62 11.03 3.06 -5.07
CA TYR A 62 10.49 4.42 -5.11
C TYR A 62 9.00 4.37 -5.42
N ILE A 63 8.23 5.17 -4.72
CA ILE A 63 6.82 5.43 -5.03
C ILE A 63 6.68 6.92 -5.29
N ASP A 64 6.22 7.25 -6.49
CA ASP A 64 6.12 8.63 -6.97
C ASP A 64 7.42 9.42 -6.76
N GLY A 65 8.55 8.77 -7.05
CA GLY A 65 9.88 9.36 -6.89
C GLY A 65 10.43 9.37 -5.47
N LEU A 66 9.68 8.91 -4.48
CA LEU A 66 10.10 8.92 -3.08
C LEU A 66 10.66 7.55 -2.67
N ASP A 67 11.87 7.54 -2.12
CA ASP A 67 12.46 6.33 -1.53
C ASP A 67 11.58 5.86 -0.37
N VAL A 68 11.04 4.65 -0.46
CA VAL A 68 10.04 4.16 0.50
C VAL A 68 10.63 3.94 1.90
N VAL A 69 11.92 3.71 2.02
CA VAL A 69 12.58 3.54 3.32
C VAL A 69 12.85 4.90 3.98
N LYS A 70 13.33 5.86 3.20
CA LYS A 70 13.68 7.20 3.71
C LYS A 70 12.47 8.10 3.93
N ASN A 71 11.41 7.89 3.19
CA ASN A 71 10.23 8.78 3.21
C ASN A 71 8.96 8.04 3.62
N LYS A 72 9.05 7.20 4.63
CA LYS A 72 7.94 6.33 5.06
C LYS A 72 6.65 7.08 5.32
N THR A 73 6.72 8.20 6.01
CA THR A 73 5.54 8.99 6.35
C THR A 73 4.86 9.55 5.11
N LYS A 74 5.65 10.14 4.20
CA LYS A 74 5.10 10.70 2.95
C LYS A 74 4.51 9.62 2.06
N VAL A 75 5.17 8.47 1.98
CA VAL A 75 4.67 7.33 1.18
C VAL A 75 3.35 6.84 1.75
N LYS A 76 3.22 6.72 3.06
CA LYS A 76 1.98 6.28 3.69
C LYS A 76 0.83 7.25 3.46
N GLU A 77 1.11 8.54 3.35
CA GLU A 77 0.09 9.53 3.00
C GLU A 77 -0.42 9.39 1.57
N LEU A 78 0.44 8.94 0.66
CA LEU A 78 0.11 8.78 -0.76
C LEU A 78 -0.57 7.45 -1.09
N VAL A 79 -0.38 6.43 -0.25
CA VAL A 79 -0.76 5.06 -0.57
C VAL A 79 -1.94 4.62 0.29
N GLY A 80 -2.97 4.11 -0.35
CA GLY A 80 -4.00 3.34 0.32
C GLY A 80 -3.70 1.86 0.18
N ILE A 81 -3.93 1.08 1.22
CA ILE A 81 -3.70 -0.35 1.18
C ILE A 81 -4.90 -1.11 1.76
N VAL A 82 -5.25 -2.20 1.08
CA VAL A 82 -6.24 -3.15 1.57
C VAL A 82 -5.52 -4.47 1.80
N LEU A 83 -5.42 -4.87 3.05
CA LEU A 83 -4.77 -6.11 3.43
C LEU A 83 -5.79 -7.23 3.61
N GLN A 84 -5.33 -8.46 3.47
CA GLN A 84 -6.16 -9.64 3.73
C GLN A 84 -6.63 -9.67 5.18
N ASP A 85 -5.76 -9.28 6.12
CA ASP A 85 -6.12 -9.13 7.52
C ASP A 85 -6.90 -7.82 7.71
N ARG A 86 -7.98 -7.91 8.45
CA ARG A 86 -8.81 -6.73 8.73
C ARG A 86 -8.12 -5.81 9.71
N LYS A 87 -7.92 -4.56 9.31
CA LYS A 87 -7.31 -3.52 10.15
C LYS A 87 -8.32 -2.47 10.59
N PHE A 88 -9.60 -2.85 10.61
CA PHE A 88 -10.66 -1.94 11.04
C PHE A 88 -11.06 -2.26 12.48
N TYR A 89 -11.53 -1.25 13.17
CA TYR A 89 -12.07 -1.42 14.53
C TYR A 89 -13.48 -1.98 14.44
N LEU A 90 -13.63 -3.24 14.79
CA LEU A 90 -14.90 -3.96 14.66
C LEU A 90 -15.96 -3.45 15.65
N SER A 91 -15.53 -2.79 16.72
CA SER A 91 -16.44 -2.16 17.68
C SER A 91 -17.04 -0.84 17.19
N GLN A 92 -16.56 -0.33 16.06
CA GLN A 92 -16.99 0.92 15.48
C GLN A 92 -17.73 0.67 14.16
N ASP A 93 -18.68 1.55 13.85
CA ASP A 93 -19.32 1.56 12.55
C ASP A 93 -18.42 2.27 11.51
N ALA A 94 -18.94 2.47 10.30
CA ALA A 94 -18.21 3.13 9.25
C ALA A 94 -17.81 4.56 9.60
N ASN A 95 -18.69 5.31 10.26
CA ASN A 95 -18.38 6.68 10.70
C ASN A 95 -17.29 6.70 11.77
N GLY A 96 -17.34 5.76 12.72
CA GLY A 96 -16.32 5.64 13.76
C GLY A 96 -14.96 5.28 13.19
N ASN A 97 -14.91 4.37 12.24
CA ASN A 97 -13.66 4.03 11.57
C ASN A 97 -13.12 5.21 10.75
N GLU A 98 -13.98 5.96 10.09
CA GLU A 98 -13.56 7.17 9.38
C GLU A 98 -12.87 8.16 10.32
N LYS A 99 -13.45 8.41 11.49
CA LYS A 99 -12.86 9.33 12.48
C LYS A 99 -11.49 8.89 12.95
N ILE A 100 -11.25 7.59 13.03
CA ILE A 100 -9.98 7.04 13.46
C ILE A 100 -8.92 7.16 12.35
N TYR A 101 -9.28 6.86 11.11
CA TYR A 101 -8.32 6.77 10.00
C TYR A 101 -8.12 8.05 9.20
N SER A 102 -9.17 8.89 9.05
CA SER A 102 -9.10 10.06 8.18
C SER A 102 -8.01 11.06 8.55
N PRO A 103 -7.65 11.28 9.83
CA PRO A 103 -6.58 12.24 10.15
C PRO A 103 -5.22 11.87 9.59
N PHE A 104 -4.99 10.61 9.22
CA PHE A 104 -3.72 10.17 8.64
C PHE A 104 -3.58 10.48 7.15
N TYR A 105 -4.65 10.98 6.51
CA TYR A 105 -4.66 11.25 5.07
C TYR A 105 -5.09 12.70 4.82
N LYS A 106 -4.18 13.51 4.30
CA LYS A 106 -4.40 14.95 4.08
C LYS A 106 -5.54 15.25 3.13
N ASN A 107 -5.69 14.40 2.12
CA ASN A 107 -6.68 14.60 1.06
C ASN A 107 -7.90 13.71 1.24
N TRP A 108 -8.19 13.34 2.49
CA TRP A 108 -9.37 12.52 2.77
C TRP A 108 -10.63 13.24 2.33
N ASP A 109 -11.44 12.56 1.52
CA ASP A 109 -12.70 13.09 1.01
C ASP A 109 -13.87 12.38 1.71
N SER A 110 -14.40 13.02 2.74
CA SER A 110 -15.48 12.46 3.53
C SER A 110 -16.79 12.33 2.74
N GLU A 111 -17.04 13.28 1.84
CA GLU A 111 -18.25 13.21 0.99
C GLU A 111 -18.18 11.98 0.07
N GLU A 112 -17.02 11.74 -0.54
CA GLU A 112 -16.83 10.57 -1.40
C GLU A 112 -16.92 9.28 -0.59
N TYR A 113 -16.36 9.25 0.61
CA TYR A 113 -16.46 8.11 1.51
C TYR A 113 -17.93 7.76 1.79
N HIS A 114 -18.72 8.76 2.18
CA HIS A 114 -20.14 8.55 2.47
C HIS A 114 -20.95 8.22 1.22
N ARG A 115 -20.58 8.80 0.07
CA ARG A 115 -21.21 8.46 -1.21
C ARG A 115 -20.99 6.98 -1.54
N MET A 116 -19.78 6.48 -1.33
CA MET A 116 -19.46 5.07 -1.56
C MET A 116 -20.19 4.15 -0.60
N LEU A 117 -20.32 4.53 0.67
CA LEU A 117 -21.11 3.75 1.65
C LEU A 117 -22.56 3.63 1.21
N ALA A 118 -23.15 4.71 0.74
CA ALA A 118 -24.52 4.71 0.24
C ALA A 118 -24.68 3.82 -0.98
N HIS A 119 -23.72 3.93 -1.92
CA HIS A 119 -23.71 3.12 -3.14
C HIS A 119 -23.61 1.62 -2.85
N LEU A 120 -22.84 1.26 -1.84
CA LEU A 120 -22.66 -0.14 -1.42
C LEU A 120 -23.74 -0.60 -0.43
N GLU A 121 -24.72 0.25 -0.16
CA GLU A 121 -25.78 0.00 0.83
C GLU A 121 -25.24 -0.28 2.25
N LEU A 122 -24.09 0.32 2.55
CA LEU A 122 -23.48 0.23 3.87
C LEU A 122 -23.83 1.47 4.67
N PHE A 123 -24.82 1.35 5.53
CA PHE A 123 -25.27 2.47 6.35
C PHE A 123 -24.49 2.51 7.66
N PRO A 124 -24.22 3.70 8.19
CA PRO A 124 -23.63 3.84 9.53
C PRO A 124 -24.56 3.20 10.56
N ARG A 125 -24.01 2.38 11.42
CA ARG A 125 -24.74 1.72 12.49
C ARG A 125 -24.11 2.04 13.83
#